data_3652df22a3b230d60dbef6935c92722f
#
_entry.id   3652df22a3b230d60dbef6935c92722f
#
_cell.length_a   1.000
_cell.length_b   1.000
_cell.length_c   1.000
_cell.angle_alpha   90.00
_cell.angle_beta   90.00
_cell.angle_gamma   90.00
#
_symmetry.space_group_name_H-M   'P 1'
#
loop_
_entity.id
_entity.type
_entity.pdbx_description
1 polymer ?
#
loop_
_entity_poly.entity_id
_entity_poly.type
_entity_poly.pdbx_seq_one_letter_code
_entity_poly.pdbx_strand_id
1 'polypeptide(L)'
;GGEPRRRLLDWGLFHVEQATRGGEFLSLWRRYSRALKQRNALLKARVRDQQLDAWDWELAEVGEPLTRRRMAYLDALEPVLQAVAADLVPALGQARLQFQPGWARDSLSLADALVVSRERDLVNGFTSIGPHRADWRIEYAGLPGREALSRGQAKLTALSLLLAQAQSHAEACGEWPVVALDDLASELDRAHQKRVLMRLLASKAQVFMTGTEMPAALSEIQNEIAMFHVEHGELR
;
A
#
# COMPACT_ATOMS: atom_id res chain seq x y z
N GLY A 1 -1.75 12.57 -4.58
CA GLY A 1 -2.33 11.72 -5.62
C GLY A 1 -2.29 10.25 -5.23
N GLY A 2 -3.02 9.39 -5.96
CA GLY A 2 -3.12 7.95 -5.68
C GLY A 2 -1.85 7.12 -5.97
N GLU A 3 -0.83 7.69 -6.60
CA GLU A 3 0.38 6.95 -6.97
C GLU A 3 1.16 6.37 -5.77
N PRO A 4 1.45 7.11 -4.70
CA PRO A 4 2.13 6.54 -3.52
C PRO A 4 1.33 5.40 -2.88
N ARG A 5 0.00 5.54 -2.80
CA ARG A 5 -0.86 4.48 -2.26
C ARG A 5 -0.85 3.22 -3.13
N ARG A 6 -0.90 3.37 -4.46
CA ARG A 6 -0.73 2.22 -5.37
C ARG A 6 0.62 1.53 -5.22
N ARG A 7 1.71 2.30 -5.10
CA ARG A 7 3.05 1.73 -4.88
C ARG A 7 3.12 0.93 -3.59
N LEU A 8 2.54 1.45 -2.51
CA LEU A 8 2.49 0.74 -1.23
C LEU A 8 1.67 -0.56 -1.32
N LEU A 9 0.52 -0.51 -2.00
CA LEU A 9 -0.31 -1.68 -2.27
C LEU A 9 0.45 -2.73 -3.10
N ASP A 10 1.04 -2.30 -4.22
CA ASP A 10 1.76 -3.18 -5.14
C ASP A 10 3.02 -3.76 -4.50
N TRP A 11 3.69 -3.02 -3.62
CA TRP A 11 4.83 -3.50 -2.85
C TRP A 11 4.43 -4.65 -1.91
N GLY A 12 3.38 -4.46 -1.11
CA GLY A 12 2.90 -5.48 -0.18
C GLY A 12 2.42 -6.74 -0.91
N LEU A 13 1.62 -6.56 -1.96
CA LEU A 13 1.13 -7.65 -2.80
C LEU A 13 2.28 -8.43 -3.46
N PHE A 14 3.28 -7.73 -3.99
CA PHE A 14 4.46 -8.36 -4.59
C PHE A 14 5.18 -9.29 -3.61
N HIS A 15 5.47 -8.83 -2.40
CA HIS A 15 6.20 -9.62 -1.42
C HIS A 15 5.42 -10.81 -0.92
N VAL A 16 4.12 -10.67 -0.67
CA VAL A 16 3.26 -11.78 -0.26
C VAL A 16 3.13 -12.83 -1.37
N GLU A 17 2.92 -12.43 -2.63
CA GLU A 17 2.80 -13.38 -3.74
C GLU A 17 4.14 -14.05 -4.10
N GLN A 18 5.26 -13.35 -3.97
CA GLN A 18 6.57 -13.95 -4.20
C GLN A 18 6.81 -15.15 -3.27
N ALA A 19 6.36 -15.03 -2.02
CA ALA A 19 6.48 -16.10 -1.04
C ALA A 19 5.49 -17.26 -1.24
N THR A 20 4.28 -16.98 -1.75
CA THR A 20 3.18 -17.94 -1.75
C THR A 20 2.83 -18.52 -3.11
N ARG A 21 3.03 -17.79 -4.21
CA ARG A 21 2.51 -18.10 -5.55
C ARG A 21 3.51 -17.98 -6.70
N GLY A 22 4.80 -17.85 -6.43
CA GLY A 22 5.82 -17.82 -7.49
C GLY A 22 5.89 -16.53 -8.31
N GLY A 23 5.30 -15.41 -7.85
CA GLY A 23 5.59 -14.09 -8.42
C GLY A 23 4.85 -13.71 -9.70
N GLU A 24 3.66 -14.25 -9.95
CA GLU A 24 2.84 -13.91 -11.14
C GLU A 24 2.43 -12.43 -11.19
N PHE A 25 2.25 -11.77 -10.03
CA PHE A 25 1.92 -10.35 -9.97
C PHE A 25 2.93 -9.48 -10.71
N LEU A 26 4.22 -9.72 -10.53
CA LEU A 26 5.27 -8.94 -11.20
C LEU A 26 5.20 -9.07 -12.73
N SER A 27 4.89 -10.27 -13.23
CA SER A 27 4.70 -10.52 -14.66
C SER A 27 3.53 -9.73 -15.21
N LEU A 28 2.36 -9.79 -14.55
CA LEU A 28 1.18 -9.01 -14.92
C LEU A 28 1.46 -7.50 -14.89
N TRP A 29 2.11 -7.03 -13.83
CA TRP A 29 2.43 -5.61 -13.68
C TRP A 29 3.37 -5.12 -14.78
N ARG A 30 4.40 -5.89 -15.13
CA ARG A 30 5.33 -5.56 -16.22
C ARG A 30 4.64 -5.55 -17.59
N ARG A 31 3.79 -6.54 -17.86
CA ARG A 31 3.00 -6.61 -19.10
C ARG A 31 2.06 -5.42 -19.19
N TYR A 32 1.30 -5.12 -18.13
CA TYR A 32 0.41 -3.98 -18.06
C TYR A 32 1.14 -2.65 -18.30
N SER A 33 2.29 -2.45 -17.63
CA SER A 33 3.08 -1.22 -17.77
C SER A 33 3.60 -1.04 -19.20
N ARG A 34 4.01 -2.14 -19.86
CA ARG A 34 4.44 -2.13 -21.27
C ARG A 34 3.27 -1.77 -22.18
N ALA A 35 2.15 -2.45 -22.05
CA ALA A 35 0.97 -2.22 -22.87
C ALA A 35 0.47 -0.77 -22.73
N LEU A 36 0.43 -0.24 -21.50
CA LEU A 36 0.06 1.15 -21.23
C LEU A 36 1.00 2.15 -21.93
N LYS A 37 2.30 1.90 -21.90
CA LYS A 37 3.30 2.74 -22.57
C LYS A 37 3.09 2.75 -24.08
N GLN A 38 2.85 1.58 -24.69
CA GLN A 38 2.63 1.46 -26.14
C GLN A 38 1.32 2.12 -26.56
N ARG A 39 0.21 1.83 -25.83
CA ARG A 39 -1.05 2.49 -26.09
C ARG A 39 -0.93 4.02 -26.03
N ASN A 40 -0.30 4.55 -25.00
CA ASN A 40 -0.10 5.99 -24.86
C ASN A 40 0.77 6.59 -25.96
N ALA A 41 1.72 5.85 -26.52
CA ALA A 41 2.49 6.30 -27.67
C ALA A 41 1.62 6.45 -28.92
N LEU A 42 0.74 5.47 -29.18
CA LEU A 42 -0.22 5.54 -30.30
C LEU A 42 -1.24 6.68 -30.11
N LEU A 43 -1.77 6.85 -28.89
CA LEU A 43 -2.69 7.95 -28.59
C LEU A 43 -2.06 9.33 -28.83
N LYS A 44 -0.81 9.53 -28.42
CA LYS A 44 -0.04 10.76 -28.71
C LYS A 44 0.18 10.98 -30.21
N ALA A 45 0.42 9.91 -30.95
CA ALA A 45 0.55 9.95 -32.40
C ALA A 45 -0.79 10.03 -33.12
N ARG A 46 -1.93 10.02 -32.39
CA ARG A 46 -3.30 10.04 -32.91
C ARG A 46 -3.59 8.89 -33.90
N VAL A 47 -2.96 7.75 -33.70
CA VAL A 47 -3.17 6.53 -34.51
C VAL A 47 -4.56 5.97 -34.18
N ARG A 48 -5.33 5.62 -35.23
CA ARG A 48 -6.71 5.13 -35.14
C ARG A 48 -6.88 3.81 -35.91
N ASP A 49 -5.92 2.91 -35.80
CA ASP A 49 -5.90 1.65 -36.54
C ASP A 49 -5.96 0.41 -35.63
N GLN A 50 -5.83 -0.76 -36.25
CA GLN A 50 -5.82 -2.06 -35.57
C GLN A 50 -4.71 -2.20 -34.50
N GLN A 51 -3.65 -1.38 -34.55
CA GLN A 51 -2.60 -1.41 -33.54
C GLN A 51 -3.15 -0.92 -32.18
N LEU A 52 -4.02 0.09 -32.19
CA LEU A 52 -4.65 0.58 -30.97
C LEU A 52 -5.58 -0.49 -30.37
N ASP A 53 -6.33 -1.22 -31.23
CA ASP A 53 -7.19 -2.33 -30.78
C ASP A 53 -6.39 -3.44 -30.11
N ALA A 54 -5.23 -3.79 -30.66
CA ALA A 54 -4.37 -4.82 -30.09
C ALA A 54 -3.85 -4.43 -28.67
N TRP A 55 -3.50 -3.15 -28.46
CA TRP A 55 -3.06 -2.69 -27.15
C TRP A 55 -4.22 -2.47 -26.17
N ASP A 56 -5.43 -2.14 -26.64
CA ASP A 56 -6.64 -2.13 -25.81
C ASP A 56 -6.93 -3.53 -25.29
N TRP A 57 -6.86 -4.54 -26.17
CA TRP A 57 -7.04 -5.94 -25.79
C TRP A 57 -5.97 -6.39 -24.77
N GLU A 58 -4.68 -6.16 -25.03
CA GLU A 58 -3.60 -6.53 -24.11
C GLU A 58 -3.75 -5.84 -22.74
N LEU A 59 -4.12 -4.56 -22.70
CA LEU A 59 -4.41 -3.85 -21.47
C LEU A 59 -5.54 -4.46 -20.67
N ALA A 60 -6.61 -4.89 -21.34
CA ALA A 60 -7.75 -5.53 -20.69
C ALA A 60 -7.37 -6.90 -20.14
N GLU A 61 -6.69 -7.73 -20.95
CA GLU A 61 -6.28 -9.09 -20.60
C GLU A 61 -5.38 -9.13 -19.35
N VAL A 62 -4.48 -8.16 -19.19
CA VAL A 62 -3.59 -8.12 -18.04
C VAL A 62 -4.11 -7.23 -16.91
N GLY A 63 -4.92 -6.23 -17.23
CA GLY A 63 -5.43 -5.25 -16.27
C GLY A 63 -6.50 -5.81 -15.34
N GLU A 64 -7.40 -6.66 -15.87
CA GLU A 64 -8.41 -7.33 -15.06
C GLU A 64 -7.79 -8.29 -14.00
N PRO A 65 -6.88 -9.21 -14.36
CA PRO A 65 -6.20 -10.03 -13.37
C PRO A 65 -5.39 -9.21 -12.35
N LEU A 66 -4.68 -8.17 -12.79
CA LEU A 66 -3.93 -7.26 -11.92
C LEU A 66 -4.87 -6.63 -10.86
N THR A 67 -6.03 -6.17 -11.28
CA THR A 67 -7.03 -5.56 -10.40
C THR A 67 -7.61 -6.58 -9.42
N ARG A 68 -7.96 -7.78 -9.88
CA ARG A 68 -8.45 -8.85 -8.98
C ARG A 68 -7.43 -9.20 -7.89
N ARG A 69 -6.13 -9.24 -8.21
CA ARG A 69 -5.08 -9.51 -7.22
C ARG A 69 -4.96 -8.40 -6.19
N ARG A 70 -5.03 -7.14 -6.62
CA ARG A 70 -5.04 -6.00 -5.70
C ARG A 70 -6.24 -6.04 -4.73
N MET A 71 -7.43 -6.37 -5.24
CA MET A 71 -8.62 -6.51 -4.41
C MET A 71 -8.47 -7.66 -3.40
N ALA A 72 -8.08 -8.83 -3.86
CA ALA A 72 -7.87 -9.98 -2.98
C ALA A 72 -6.81 -9.75 -1.88
N TYR A 73 -5.75 -9.00 -2.22
CA TYR A 73 -4.75 -8.60 -1.23
C TYR A 73 -5.32 -7.63 -0.18
N LEU A 74 -6.10 -6.63 -0.60
CA LEU A 74 -6.73 -5.69 0.33
C LEU A 74 -7.77 -6.39 1.21
N ASP A 75 -8.56 -7.32 0.65
CA ASP A 75 -9.52 -8.12 1.41
C ASP A 75 -8.82 -8.98 2.48
N ALA A 76 -7.65 -9.54 2.17
CA ALA A 76 -6.84 -10.28 3.12
C ALA A 76 -6.15 -9.39 4.17
N LEU A 77 -5.74 -8.18 3.77
CA LEU A 77 -5.07 -7.21 4.65
C LEU A 77 -6.04 -6.54 5.63
N GLU A 78 -7.30 -6.36 5.26
CA GLU A 78 -8.28 -5.61 6.05
C GLU A 78 -8.44 -6.15 7.49
N PRO A 79 -8.65 -7.45 7.75
CA PRO A 79 -8.76 -7.96 9.12
C PRO A 79 -7.48 -7.75 9.95
N VAL A 80 -6.31 -7.85 9.33
CA VAL A 80 -5.03 -7.57 10.00
C VAL A 80 -4.93 -6.09 10.36
N LEU A 81 -5.29 -5.21 9.43
CA LEU A 81 -5.35 -3.76 9.68
C LEU A 81 -6.35 -3.42 10.79
N GLN A 82 -7.52 -4.05 10.81
CA GLN A 82 -8.53 -3.84 11.86
C GLN A 82 -7.97 -4.17 13.25
N ALA A 83 -7.27 -5.30 13.39
CA ALA A 83 -6.66 -5.70 14.65
C ALA A 83 -5.55 -4.72 15.10
N VAL A 84 -4.71 -4.25 14.18
CA VAL A 84 -3.67 -3.27 14.49
C VAL A 84 -4.25 -1.90 14.81
N ALA A 85 -5.23 -1.44 14.03
CA ALA A 85 -5.87 -0.14 14.23
C ALA A 85 -6.70 -0.08 15.51
N ALA A 86 -7.35 -1.18 15.90
CA ALA A 86 -8.07 -1.26 17.18
C ALA A 86 -7.14 -1.06 18.40
N ASP A 87 -5.87 -1.43 18.28
CA ASP A 87 -4.87 -1.20 19.32
C ASP A 87 -4.30 0.23 19.28
N LEU A 88 -3.95 0.73 18.10
CA LEU A 88 -3.25 2.02 17.95
C LEU A 88 -4.17 3.22 17.86
N VAL A 89 -5.37 3.09 17.28
CA VAL A 89 -6.33 4.18 17.06
C VAL A 89 -7.77 3.79 17.45
N PRO A 90 -8.00 3.24 18.65
CA PRO A 90 -9.32 2.71 19.04
C PRO A 90 -10.45 3.73 18.92
N ALA A 91 -10.15 5.02 19.13
CA ALA A 91 -11.13 6.10 19.04
C ALA A 91 -11.72 6.31 17.63
N LEU A 92 -11.05 5.80 16.57
CA LEU A 92 -11.54 5.91 15.20
C LEU A 92 -12.55 4.81 14.83
N GLY A 93 -12.69 3.80 15.68
CA GLY A 93 -13.56 2.66 15.40
C GLY A 93 -12.97 1.71 14.34
N GLN A 94 -13.84 0.89 13.74
CA GLN A 94 -13.43 -0.14 12.81
C GLN A 94 -12.87 0.46 11.52
N ALA A 95 -11.68 -0.01 11.12
CA ALA A 95 -11.03 0.35 9.85
C ALA A 95 -11.58 -0.51 8.70
N ARG A 96 -11.75 0.08 7.53
CA ARG A 96 -12.11 -0.59 6.28
C ARG A 96 -11.23 -0.11 5.15
N LEU A 97 -10.91 -1.01 4.22
CA LEU A 97 -10.16 -0.71 3.02
C LEU A 97 -11.12 -0.56 1.83
N GLN A 98 -11.20 0.63 1.26
CA GLN A 98 -11.98 0.87 0.05
C GLN A 98 -11.08 0.95 -1.17
N PHE A 99 -11.36 0.12 -2.16
CA PHE A 99 -10.64 0.10 -3.42
C PHE A 99 -11.45 0.72 -4.55
N GLN A 100 -10.80 1.56 -5.34
CA GLN A 100 -11.36 2.15 -6.56
C GLN A 100 -10.54 1.64 -7.75
N PRO A 101 -11.09 0.83 -8.63
CA PRO A 101 -10.33 0.14 -9.68
C PRO A 101 -9.78 1.07 -10.78
N GLY A 102 -10.29 2.30 -10.87
CA GLY A 102 -9.88 3.28 -11.88
C GLY A 102 -10.76 3.29 -13.13
N TRP A 103 -11.84 2.50 -13.14
CA TRP A 103 -12.94 2.53 -14.11
C TRP A 103 -14.23 2.03 -13.45
N ALA A 104 -15.37 2.13 -14.15
CA ALA A 104 -16.66 1.68 -13.64
C ALA A 104 -16.81 0.15 -13.77
N ARG A 105 -15.98 -0.60 -13.02
CA ARG A 105 -15.84 -2.06 -13.11
C ARG A 105 -17.14 -2.82 -12.85
N ASP A 106 -18.02 -2.27 -12.02
CA ASP A 106 -19.32 -2.89 -11.70
C ASP A 106 -20.29 -2.87 -12.89
N SER A 107 -20.03 -2.00 -13.86
CA SER A 107 -20.90 -1.81 -15.03
C SER A 107 -20.25 -2.18 -16.36
N LEU A 108 -18.93 -2.14 -16.45
CA LEU A 108 -18.18 -2.35 -17.68
C LEU A 108 -16.94 -3.21 -17.43
N SER A 109 -16.66 -4.14 -18.36
CA SER A 109 -15.32 -4.74 -18.44
C SER A 109 -14.27 -3.68 -18.74
N LEU A 110 -12.99 -3.95 -18.43
CA LEU A 110 -11.92 -3.01 -18.79
C LEU A 110 -11.82 -2.83 -20.32
N ALA A 111 -12.09 -3.89 -21.10
CA ALA A 111 -12.11 -3.83 -22.56
C ALA A 111 -13.16 -2.83 -23.07
N ASP A 112 -14.40 -2.95 -22.61
CA ASP A 112 -15.50 -2.05 -23.01
C ASP A 112 -15.22 -0.61 -22.55
N ALA A 113 -14.72 -0.45 -21.32
CA ALA A 113 -14.38 0.86 -20.78
C ALA A 113 -13.27 1.56 -21.60
N LEU A 114 -12.26 0.83 -22.09
CA LEU A 114 -11.22 1.37 -22.98
C LEU A 114 -11.79 1.81 -24.32
N VAL A 115 -12.72 1.04 -24.92
CA VAL A 115 -13.41 1.42 -26.14
C VAL A 115 -14.22 2.70 -25.92
N VAL A 116 -15.02 2.77 -24.86
CA VAL A 116 -15.84 3.95 -24.54
C VAL A 116 -14.99 5.20 -24.30
N SER A 117 -13.81 5.05 -23.68
CA SER A 117 -12.93 6.19 -23.38
C SER A 117 -12.04 6.63 -24.56
N ARG A 118 -12.00 5.86 -25.65
CA ARG A 118 -11.01 5.99 -26.75
C ARG A 118 -10.92 7.41 -27.33
N GLU A 119 -12.05 8.02 -27.69
CA GLU A 119 -12.06 9.36 -28.27
C GLU A 119 -11.50 10.42 -27.32
N ARG A 120 -11.85 10.33 -26.05
CA ARG A 120 -11.30 11.21 -25.01
C ARG A 120 -9.80 10.99 -24.85
N ASP A 121 -9.35 9.75 -24.86
CA ASP A 121 -7.95 9.38 -24.72
C ASP A 121 -7.11 9.85 -25.92
N LEU A 122 -7.67 9.81 -27.14
CA LEU A 122 -7.04 10.35 -28.34
C LEU A 122 -6.88 11.88 -28.29
N VAL A 123 -7.86 12.59 -27.73
CA VAL A 123 -7.77 14.03 -27.52
C VAL A 123 -6.70 14.36 -26.47
N ASN A 124 -6.67 13.61 -25.36
CA ASN A 124 -5.75 13.84 -24.25
C ASN A 124 -4.33 13.31 -24.50
N GLY A 125 -4.15 12.37 -25.42
CA GLY A 125 -2.88 11.71 -25.72
C GLY A 125 -2.41 10.73 -24.63
N PHE A 126 -3.32 10.27 -23.76
CA PHE A 126 -3.04 9.26 -22.74
C PHE A 126 -4.27 8.47 -22.32
N THR A 127 -4.06 7.29 -21.76
CA THR A 127 -5.10 6.42 -21.20
C THR A 127 -5.64 7.01 -19.91
N SER A 128 -6.94 7.34 -19.89
CA SER A 128 -7.57 8.06 -18.77
C SER A 128 -8.20 7.15 -17.74
N ILE A 129 -8.34 5.84 -18.00
CA ILE A 129 -9.00 4.85 -17.13
C ILE A 129 -8.17 3.58 -17.03
N GLY A 130 -8.42 2.79 -15.99
CA GLY A 130 -7.82 1.46 -15.79
C GLY A 130 -6.96 1.36 -14.52
N PRO A 131 -6.30 0.21 -14.29
CA PRO A 131 -5.54 -0.09 -13.07
C PRO A 131 -4.46 0.93 -12.66
N HIS A 132 -3.88 1.67 -13.60
CA HIS A 132 -2.93 2.74 -13.32
C HIS A 132 -3.59 4.00 -12.74
N ARG A 133 -4.92 4.09 -12.80
CA ARG A 133 -5.76 5.13 -12.18
C ARG A 133 -6.42 4.64 -10.90
N ALA A 134 -6.26 3.37 -10.57
CA ALA A 134 -6.79 2.83 -9.33
C ALA A 134 -6.31 3.63 -8.11
N ASP A 135 -7.13 3.65 -7.10
CA ASP A 135 -6.80 4.24 -5.81
C ASP A 135 -7.42 3.39 -4.68
N TRP A 136 -6.98 3.61 -3.45
CA TRP A 136 -7.59 2.99 -2.30
C TRP A 136 -7.43 3.90 -1.09
N ARG A 137 -8.26 3.70 -0.09
CA ARG A 137 -8.26 4.50 1.13
C ARG A 137 -8.67 3.67 2.34
N ILE A 138 -8.30 4.14 3.51
CA ILE A 138 -8.79 3.63 4.78
C ILE A 138 -9.96 4.50 5.20
N GLU A 139 -11.07 3.88 5.55
CA GLU A 139 -12.23 4.52 6.18
C GLU A 139 -12.39 4.00 7.59
N TYR A 140 -12.84 4.84 8.50
CA TYR A 140 -13.09 4.49 9.88
C TYR A 140 -14.57 4.69 10.22
N ALA A 141 -15.16 3.74 10.93
CA ALA A 141 -16.56 3.81 11.32
C ALA A 141 -16.88 5.03 12.22
N GLY A 142 -15.91 5.48 13.01
CA GLY A 142 -16.03 6.67 13.87
C GLY A 142 -15.87 8.01 13.15
N LEU A 143 -15.50 8.00 11.86
CA LEU A 143 -15.36 9.20 11.02
C LEU A 143 -16.16 9.04 9.73
N PRO A 144 -17.48 9.07 9.79
CA PRO A 144 -18.32 8.91 8.61
C PRO A 144 -18.19 10.13 7.69
N GLY A 145 -17.90 9.88 6.40
CA GLY A 145 -17.91 10.90 5.38
C GLY A 145 -16.54 11.49 5.05
N ARG A 146 -16.46 12.83 4.87
CA ARG A 146 -15.25 13.56 4.43
C ARG A 146 -14.43 14.16 5.58
N GLU A 147 -14.66 13.74 6.79
CA GLU A 147 -13.89 14.23 7.93
C GLU A 147 -12.41 13.86 7.77
N ALA A 148 -11.55 14.86 7.92
CA ALA A 148 -10.13 14.66 7.83
C ALA A 148 -9.55 14.17 9.16
N LEU A 149 -8.70 13.16 9.10
CA LEU A 149 -7.90 12.75 10.25
C LEU A 149 -7.05 13.92 10.76
N SER A 150 -6.95 14.08 12.08
CA SER A 150 -5.93 14.94 12.66
C SER A 150 -4.52 14.46 12.27
N ARG A 151 -3.51 15.31 12.40
CA ARG A 151 -2.12 14.93 12.07
C ARG A 151 -1.66 13.69 12.84
N GLY A 152 -1.98 13.60 14.14
CA GLY A 152 -1.66 12.44 14.98
C GLY A 152 -2.39 11.18 14.52
N GLN A 153 -3.70 11.29 14.25
CA GLN A 153 -4.50 10.17 13.73
C GLN A 153 -3.99 9.69 12.37
N ALA A 154 -3.59 10.60 11.48
CA ALA A 154 -3.04 10.24 10.18
C ALA A 154 -1.70 9.48 10.31
N LYS A 155 -0.81 9.91 11.22
CA LYS A 155 0.44 9.21 11.52
C LYS A 155 0.19 7.79 12.07
N LEU A 156 -0.70 7.68 13.06
CA LEU A 156 -1.04 6.38 13.64
C LEU A 156 -1.75 5.46 12.64
N THR A 157 -2.59 6.01 11.76
CA THR A 157 -3.22 5.25 10.66
C THR A 157 -2.17 4.73 9.67
N ALA A 158 -1.21 5.56 9.29
CA ALA A 158 -0.12 5.13 8.41
C ALA A 158 0.75 4.05 9.07
N LEU A 159 1.08 4.21 10.34
CA LEU A 159 1.84 3.22 11.11
C LEU A 159 1.05 1.91 11.26
N SER A 160 -0.26 1.98 11.55
CA SER A 160 -1.13 0.80 11.62
C SER A 160 -1.12 0.01 10.32
N LEU A 161 -1.17 0.71 9.18
CA LEU A 161 -1.12 0.08 7.88
C LEU A 161 0.22 -0.60 7.61
N LEU A 162 1.34 0.07 7.89
CA LEU A 162 2.68 -0.50 7.68
C LEU A 162 2.91 -1.73 8.56
N LEU A 163 2.49 -1.68 9.83
CA LEU A 163 2.55 -2.83 10.74
C LEU A 163 1.63 -3.97 10.30
N ALA A 164 0.43 -3.66 9.79
CA ALA A 164 -0.47 -4.66 9.22
C ALA A 164 0.14 -5.33 7.98
N GLN A 165 0.78 -4.56 7.09
CA GLN A 165 1.50 -5.14 5.95
C GLN A 165 2.68 -6.00 6.39
N ALA A 166 3.46 -5.57 7.38
CA ALA A 166 4.57 -6.35 7.92
C ALA A 166 4.09 -7.66 8.54
N GLN A 167 2.98 -7.64 9.29
CA GLN A 167 2.36 -8.82 9.86
C GLN A 167 1.82 -9.76 8.78
N SER A 168 1.09 -9.23 7.78
CA SER A 168 0.59 -10.02 6.65
C SER A 168 1.73 -10.67 5.86
N HIS A 169 2.85 -9.97 5.68
CA HIS A 169 4.06 -10.54 5.11
C HIS A 169 4.61 -11.67 5.97
N ALA A 170 4.72 -11.47 7.28
CA ALA A 170 5.23 -12.49 8.20
C ALA A 170 4.35 -13.76 8.21
N GLU A 171 3.04 -13.60 8.16
CA GLU A 171 2.09 -14.72 8.05
C GLU A 171 2.26 -15.51 6.75
N ALA A 172 2.61 -14.82 5.66
CA ALA A 172 2.84 -15.44 4.36
C ALA A 172 4.23 -16.08 4.21
N CYS A 173 5.26 -15.44 4.76
CA CYS A 173 6.67 -15.81 4.57
C CYS A 173 7.26 -16.61 5.73
N GLY A 174 6.61 -16.62 6.90
CA GLY A 174 7.08 -17.25 8.12
C GLY A 174 8.04 -16.43 8.97
N GLU A 175 8.44 -15.24 8.49
CA GLU A 175 9.35 -14.34 9.21
C GLU A 175 8.97 -12.87 9.03
N TRP A 176 9.22 -12.06 10.04
CA TRP A 176 9.00 -10.64 9.99
C TRP A 176 10.06 -9.93 9.13
N PRO A 177 9.69 -8.91 8.39
CA PRO A 177 10.66 -8.03 7.76
C PRO A 177 11.43 -7.25 8.85
N VAL A 178 12.63 -6.77 8.50
CA VAL A 178 13.35 -5.80 9.34
C VAL A 178 12.53 -4.51 9.41
N VAL A 179 12.30 -4.02 10.63
CA VAL A 179 11.54 -2.79 10.89
C VAL A 179 12.49 -1.67 11.27
N ALA A 180 12.45 -0.58 10.53
CA ALA A 180 13.18 0.65 10.85
C ALA A 180 12.20 1.73 11.32
N LEU A 181 12.42 2.28 12.51
CA LEU A 181 11.64 3.36 13.10
C LEU A 181 12.54 4.58 13.26
N ASP A 182 12.17 5.65 12.58
CA ASP A 182 12.91 6.91 12.66
C ASP A 182 12.21 7.85 13.64
N ASP A 183 12.95 8.31 14.64
CA ASP A 183 12.54 9.32 15.63
C ASP A 183 11.17 9.06 16.31
N LEU A 184 10.92 7.80 16.69
CA LEU A 184 9.65 7.38 17.31
C LEU A 184 9.29 8.25 18.54
N ALA A 185 10.29 8.69 19.31
CA ALA A 185 10.08 9.44 20.54
C ALA A 185 9.49 10.83 20.30
N SER A 186 9.87 11.52 19.21
CA SER A 186 9.33 12.83 18.85
C SER A 186 7.99 12.75 18.13
N GLU A 187 7.71 11.63 17.47
CA GLU A 187 6.57 11.47 16.58
C GLU A 187 5.29 11.00 17.29
N LEU A 188 5.42 10.30 18.43
CA LEU A 188 4.32 9.70 19.17
C LEU A 188 4.38 10.03 20.67
N ASP A 189 3.21 10.13 21.30
CA ASP A 189 3.15 10.18 22.77
C ASP A 189 3.56 8.83 23.41
N ARG A 190 3.87 8.86 24.70
CA ARG A 190 4.37 7.69 25.45
C ARG A 190 3.46 6.47 25.38
N ALA A 191 2.14 6.68 25.39
CA ALA A 191 1.18 5.56 25.37
C ALA A 191 1.22 4.84 24.01
N HIS A 192 1.27 5.59 22.91
CA HIS A 192 1.39 5.02 21.57
C HIS A 192 2.78 4.41 21.33
N GLN A 193 3.87 5.06 21.80
CA GLN A 193 5.22 4.46 21.77
C GLN A 193 5.21 3.07 22.42
N LYS A 194 4.66 2.97 23.64
CA LYS A 194 4.57 1.69 24.36
C LYS A 194 3.82 0.61 23.58
N ARG A 195 2.65 0.94 23.04
CA ARG A 195 1.85 -0.01 22.23
C ARG A 195 2.61 -0.51 21.02
N VAL A 196 3.24 0.39 20.25
CA VAL A 196 4.04 0.02 19.08
C VAL A 196 5.20 -0.89 19.47
N LEU A 197 5.95 -0.52 20.49
CA LEU A 197 7.11 -1.30 20.97
C LEU A 197 6.69 -2.68 21.48
N MET A 198 5.64 -2.77 22.31
CA MET A 198 5.13 -4.05 22.80
C MET A 198 4.69 -4.96 21.66
N ARG A 199 4.06 -4.41 20.62
CA ARG A 199 3.66 -5.17 19.44
C ARG A 199 4.88 -5.71 18.67
N LEU A 200 5.88 -4.87 18.46
CA LEU A 200 7.12 -5.28 17.76
C LEU A 200 7.91 -6.33 18.57
N LEU A 201 7.99 -6.19 19.88
CA LEU A 201 8.60 -7.20 20.75
C LEU A 201 7.88 -8.55 20.67
N ALA A 202 6.55 -8.53 20.71
CA ALA A 202 5.76 -9.75 20.59
C ALA A 202 5.92 -10.44 19.22
N SER A 203 6.26 -9.66 18.17
CA SER A 203 6.44 -10.17 16.81
C SER A 203 7.77 -10.88 16.58
N LYS A 204 8.77 -10.68 17.43
CA LYS A 204 10.16 -11.12 17.24
C LYS A 204 10.85 -10.50 16.00
N ALA A 205 10.34 -9.38 15.51
CA ALA A 205 10.97 -8.65 14.42
C ALA A 205 12.34 -8.08 14.83
N GLN A 206 13.29 -8.05 13.90
CA GLN A 206 14.49 -7.24 14.09
C GLN A 206 14.12 -5.77 13.90
N VAL A 207 14.32 -4.96 14.94
CA VAL A 207 13.93 -3.54 14.93
C VAL A 207 15.17 -2.67 15.07
N PHE A 208 15.33 -1.73 14.15
CA PHE A 208 16.27 -0.61 14.27
C PHE A 208 15.48 0.65 14.61
N MET A 209 15.94 1.37 15.59
CA MET A 209 15.30 2.62 16.01
C MET A 209 16.35 3.73 16.10
N THR A 210 16.02 4.88 15.51
CA THR A 210 16.82 6.10 15.66
C THR A 210 16.07 7.12 16.50
N GLY A 211 16.79 8.05 17.09
CA GLY A 211 16.21 9.15 17.86
C GLY A 211 17.27 9.95 18.60
N THR A 212 16.92 11.15 19.02
CA THR A 212 17.78 12.01 19.86
C THR A 212 17.74 11.61 21.34
N GLU A 213 16.66 10.91 21.73
CA GLU A 213 16.44 10.43 23.10
C GLU A 213 15.94 8.99 23.06
N MET A 214 16.29 8.22 24.08
CA MET A 214 15.74 6.88 24.28
C MET A 214 14.25 6.99 24.64
N PRO A 215 13.33 6.32 23.91
CA PRO A 215 11.92 6.29 24.29
C PRO A 215 11.72 5.79 25.72
N ALA A 216 11.01 6.55 26.55
CA ALA A 216 10.78 6.20 27.94
C ALA A 216 10.14 4.81 28.12
N ALA A 217 9.37 4.35 27.13
CA ALA A 217 8.78 3.02 27.14
C ALA A 217 9.81 1.87 27.04
N LEU A 218 11.02 2.12 26.53
CA LEU A 218 12.08 1.11 26.46
C LEU A 218 12.69 0.80 27.84
N SER A 219 12.72 1.77 28.76
CA SER A 219 13.21 1.54 30.13
C SER A 219 12.32 0.59 30.95
N GLU A 220 11.07 0.43 30.53
CA GLU A 220 10.10 -0.51 31.15
C GLU A 220 10.20 -1.93 30.55
N ILE A 221 10.96 -2.11 29.48
CA ILE A 221 11.05 -3.36 28.73
C ILE A 221 12.35 -4.08 29.12
N GLN A 222 12.23 -5.25 29.74
CA GLN A 222 13.36 -6.09 30.15
C GLN A 222 13.92 -6.94 28.98
N ASN A 223 14.18 -6.33 27.84
CA ASN A 223 14.76 -7.03 26.71
C ASN A 223 16.19 -6.57 26.43
N GLU A 224 16.99 -7.44 25.80
CA GLU A 224 18.30 -7.06 25.33
C GLU A 224 18.21 -6.01 24.22
N ILE A 225 18.64 -4.80 24.50
CA ILE A 225 18.71 -3.68 23.58
C ILE A 225 20.18 -3.33 23.38
N ALA A 226 20.66 -3.42 22.15
CA ALA A 226 21.96 -2.89 21.79
C ALA A 226 21.81 -1.39 21.48
N MET A 227 22.52 -0.54 22.19
CA MET A 227 22.49 0.90 21.98
C MET A 227 23.81 1.36 21.38
N PHE A 228 23.70 2.19 20.36
CA PHE A 228 24.83 2.81 19.67
C PHE A 228 24.66 4.32 19.71
N HIS A 229 25.73 5.03 20.00
CA HIS A 229 25.76 6.48 19.83
C HIS A 229 26.41 6.84 18.50
N VAL A 230 25.84 7.85 17.82
CA VAL A 230 26.40 8.38 16.58
C VAL A 230 26.89 9.79 16.87
N GLU A 231 28.21 9.99 16.84
CA GLU A 231 28.85 11.29 17.02
C GLU A 231 29.73 11.60 15.81
N HIS A 232 29.50 12.76 15.18
CA HIS A 232 30.22 13.18 13.97
C HIS A 232 30.22 12.17 12.81
N GLY A 233 29.19 11.33 12.71
CA GLY A 233 29.06 10.30 11.68
C GLY A 233 29.75 8.97 12.00
N GLU A 234 30.30 8.82 13.19
CA GLU A 234 30.91 7.58 13.67
C GLU A 234 30.04 6.90 14.74
N LEU A 235 29.99 5.58 14.69
CA LEU A 235 29.35 4.75 15.70
C LEU A 235 30.30 4.58 16.92
N ARG A 236 29.78 4.77 18.12
CA ARG A 236 30.46 4.56 19.40
C ARG A 236 29.63 3.70 20.33
#